data_81669a05c381c3086ae1f02d142c4b28
#
_entry.id   81669a05c381c3086ae1f02d142c4b28
#
_cell.length_a   1.000
_cell.length_b   1.000
_cell.length_c   1.000
_cell.angle_alpha   90.00
_cell.angle_beta   90.00
_cell.angle_gamma   90.00
#
_symmetry.space_group_name_H-M   'P 1'
#
loop_
_entity.id
_entity.type
_entity.pdbx_description
1 polymer ?
#
loop_
_entity_poly.entity_id
_entity_poly.type
_entity_poly.pdbx_seq_one_letter_code
_entity_poly.pdbx_strand_id
1 'polypeptide(L)'
;MIKFILRRILIMIPQLIILSILIFXLAXAMPGDALTGRLASNPKMDIHTLHEMKEKLGLYDPAYVQYARWVKNLFKGDLGMSYIHQQPVTELLAGRLWNTILLSAVILILTYLIAIPLGIVAGRWTDSWADKLITGYNYLSYATPLFIFALIMLFVFGFVLSWFPTSGSVNIQARDGTFEYFMSKAYHLILPALSGSLLATVGTIQYLRNEIIDTKIKDFVKTARAKGVPESKVYTHHILRNSLLPIATFFGYEITGLIGGSVILESIFGYPGIGQLFLQSIMQRDYSVVTALVMISGVATLFGTLLSDIILSAVDPRIRIE
;
A
#
# COMPACT_ATOMS: atom_id res chain seq x y z
N MET A 1 -12.74 24.13 6.54
CA MET A 1 -12.80 22.69 6.15
C MET A 1 -13.41 22.49 4.77
N ILE A 2 -14.69 22.86 4.53
CA ILE A 2 -15.34 22.63 3.24
C ILE A 2 -14.58 23.29 2.08
N LYS A 3 -14.21 24.59 2.21
CA LYS A 3 -13.44 25.29 1.18
C LYS A 3 -12.09 24.62 0.89
N PHE A 4 -11.41 24.15 1.94
CA PHE A 4 -10.13 23.42 1.83
C PHE A 4 -10.32 22.12 1.03
N ILE A 5 -11.34 21.32 1.39
CA ILE A 5 -11.65 20.05 0.72
C ILE A 5 -12.00 20.31 -0.76
N LEU A 6 -12.86 21.30 -1.03
CA LEU A 6 -13.23 21.65 -2.40
C LEU A 6 -12.01 22.07 -3.25
N ARG A 7 -11.13 22.89 -2.68
CA ARG A 7 -9.88 23.32 -3.36
C ARG A 7 -9.02 22.09 -3.71
N ARG A 8 -8.87 21.15 -2.75
CA ARG A 8 -8.10 19.91 -2.98
C ARG A 8 -8.72 19.07 -4.08
N ILE A 9 -10.04 18.88 -4.06
CA ILE A 9 -10.76 18.11 -5.10
C ILE A 9 -10.56 18.78 -6.47
N LEU A 10 -10.65 20.11 -6.54
CA LEU A 10 -10.45 20.84 -7.79
C LEU A 10 -9.03 20.65 -8.35
N ILE A 11 -8.03 20.57 -7.48
CA ILE A 11 -6.63 20.29 -7.87
C ILE A 11 -6.47 18.84 -8.34
N MET A 12 -7.22 17.90 -7.76
CA MET A 12 -7.16 16.48 -8.16
C MET A 12 -7.67 16.25 -9.59
N ILE A 13 -8.63 17.06 -10.08
CA ILE A 13 -9.19 16.88 -11.42
C ILE A 13 -8.10 16.99 -12.51
N PRO A 14 -7.33 18.08 -12.63
CA PRO A 14 -6.25 18.13 -13.62
C PRO A 14 -5.18 17.04 -13.39
N GLN A 15 -4.90 16.68 -12.14
CA GLN A 15 -3.96 15.58 -11.85
C GLN A 15 -4.48 14.24 -12.42
N LEU A 16 -5.78 13.94 -12.26
CA LEU A 16 -6.39 12.74 -12.82
C LEU A 16 -6.37 12.73 -14.35
N ILE A 17 -6.62 13.90 -14.97
CA ILE A 17 -6.55 14.03 -16.43
C ILE A 17 -5.12 13.77 -16.92
N ILE A 18 -4.13 14.41 -16.30
CA ILE A 18 -2.72 14.21 -16.67
C ILE A 18 -2.33 12.74 -16.47
N LEU A 19 -2.70 12.16 -15.34
CA LEU A 19 -2.43 10.75 -15.03
C LEU A 19 -3.03 9.82 -16.09
N SER A 20 -4.30 10.04 -16.47
CA SER A 20 -4.97 9.21 -17.47
C SER A 20 -4.29 9.30 -18.84
N ILE A 21 -3.86 10.51 -19.24
CA ILE A 21 -3.13 10.73 -20.50
C ILE A 21 -1.79 9.99 -20.46
N LEU A 22 -1.05 10.12 -19.35
CA LEU A 22 0.26 9.46 -19.18
C LEU A 22 0.11 7.93 -19.23
N ILE A 23 -0.86 7.38 -18.54
CA ILE A 23 -1.13 5.93 -18.52
C ILE A 23 -1.45 5.44 -19.94
N PHE A 24 -2.29 6.17 -20.65
CA PHE A 24 -2.66 5.83 -22.01
C PHE A 24 -1.47 5.92 -22.96
N UNK A 25 -0.86 6.77 -22.74
CA UNK A 25 0.17 7.01 -23.47
C UNK A 25 1.10 6.00 -23.33
N LEU A 26 1.52 5.62 -22.15
CA LEU A 26 2.45 4.53 -21.84
C LEU A 26 1.95 3.20 -22.38
N ALA A 27 0.70 2.93 -22.25
CA ALA A 27 0.07 1.72 -22.83
C ALA A 27 0.21 1.63 -24.36
N UNK A 28 0.02 2.62 -24.81
CA UNK A 28 0.14 2.83 -26.06
C UNK A 28 1.40 2.60 -26.53
N ALA A 29 2.52 2.97 -25.89
CA ALA A 29 3.94 2.81 -26.20
C ALA A 29 4.50 1.39 -25.95
N MET A 30 3.82 0.58 -25.18
CA MET A 30 4.25 -0.80 -24.91
C MET A 30 4.22 -1.67 -26.17
N PRO A 31 5.21 -2.56 -26.35
CA PRO A 31 5.28 -3.39 -27.58
C PRO A 31 4.16 -4.43 -27.61
N GLY A 32 3.28 -4.31 -28.60
CA GLY A 32 2.12 -5.17 -28.76
C GLY A 32 0.81 -4.39 -28.61
N ASP A 33 -0.26 -5.11 -28.38
CA ASP A 33 -1.61 -4.54 -28.19
C ASP A 33 -2.40 -5.41 -27.20
N ALA A 34 -3.65 -5.06 -26.96
CA ALA A 34 -4.54 -5.76 -26.01
C ALA A 34 -4.69 -7.25 -26.29
N LEU A 35 -4.48 -7.68 -27.53
CA LEU A 35 -4.61 -9.09 -27.93
C LEU A 35 -3.28 -9.84 -27.98
N THR A 36 -2.16 -9.17 -27.74
CA THR A 36 -0.81 -9.78 -27.80
C THR A 36 -0.69 -10.95 -26.81
N GLY A 37 -1.18 -10.77 -25.60
CA GLY A 37 -1.18 -11.82 -24.57
C GLY A 37 -2.02 -13.03 -25.01
N ARG A 38 -3.16 -12.79 -25.64
CA ARG A 38 -4.03 -13.86 -26.14
C ARG A 38 -3.37 -14.64 -27.28
N LEU A 39 -2.65 -13.95 -28.16
CA LEU A 39 -1.89 -14.60 -29.22
C LEU A 39 -0.78 -15.49 -28.65
N ALA A 40 -0.11 -15.02 -27.61
CA ALA A 40 0.94 -15.78 -26.94
C ALA A 40 0.38 -17.05 -26.26
N SER A 41 -0.85 -16.98 -25.74
CA SER A 41 -1.50 -18.13 -25.08
C SER A 41 -2.17 -19.09 -26.07
N ASN A 42 -2.45 -18.64 -27.31
CA ASN A 42 -3.03 -19.48 -28.37
C ASN A 42 -2.33 -19.22 -29.73
N PRO A 43 -1.14 -19.78 -29.94
CA PRO A 43 -0.37 -19.53 -31.16
C PRO A 43 -1.06 -20.03 -32.45
N LYS A 44 -2.09 -20.86 -32.32
CA LYS A 44 -2.84 -21.39 -33.48
C LYS A 44 -4.00 -20.51 -33.91
N MET A 45 -4.16 -19.35 -33.28
CA MET A 45 -5.24 -18.41 -33.64
C MET A 45 -5.05 -17.93 -35.07
N ASP A 46 -6.12 -18.02 -35.88
CA ASP A 46 -6.10 -17.58 -37.26
C ASP A 46 -5.90 -16.04 -37.34
N ILE A 47 -5.02 -15.64 -38.26
CA ILE A 47 -4.66 -14.24 -38.51
C ILE A 47 -5.92 -13.40 -38.89
N HIS A 48 -6.83 -13.99 -39.64
CA HIS A 48 -8.07 -13.32 -40.03
C HIS A 48 -8.94 -13.00 -38.80
N THR A 49 -9.10 -13.99 -37.93
CA THR A 49 -9.85 -13.80 -36.64
C THR A 49 -9.20 -12.71 -35.78
N LEU A 50 -7.88 -12.71 -35.71
CA LEU A 50 -7.13 -11.68 -34.97
C LEU A 50 -7.39 -10.28 -35.54
N HIS A 51 -7.37 -10.15 -36.85
CA HIS A 51 -7.58 -8.88 -37.55
C HIS A 51 -9.00 -8.35 -37.30
N GLU A 52 -10.01 -9.22 -37.39
CA GLU A 52 -11.41 -8.86 -37.08
C GLU A 52 -11.55 -8.41 -35.63
N MET A 53 -10.91 -9.09 -34.69
CA MET A 53 -10.97 -8.71 -33.27
C MET A 53 -10.34 -7.32 -33.03
N LYS A 54 -9.20 -7.04 -33.67
CA LYS A 54 -8.53 -5.74 -33.59
C LYS A 54 -9.42 -4.62 -34.13
N GLU A 55 -10.08 -4.88 -35.26
CA GLU A 55 -11.00 -3.92 -35.86
C GLU A 55 -12.22 -3.66 -34.96
N LYS A 56 -12.83 -4.72 -34.42
CA LYS A 56 -13.98 -4.60 -33.49
C LYS A 56 -13.61 -3.85 -32.20
N LEU A 57 -12.37 -4.00 -31.74
CA LEU A 57 -11.88 -3.28 -30.56
C LEU A 57 -11.43 -1.85 -30.89
N GLY A 58 -11.39 -1.50 -32.19
CA GLY A 58 -10.95 -0.17 -32.62
C GLY A 58 -9.47 0.08 -32.38
N LEU A 59 -8.64 -0.95 -32.43
CA LEU A 59 -7.19 -0.83 -32.21
C LEU A 59 -6.49 -0.14 -33.41
N TYR A 60 -7.18 -0.03 -34.54
CA TYR A 60 -6.71 0.71 -35.72
C TYR A 60 -7.15 2.17 -35.72
N ASP A 61 -8.03 2.58 -34.79
CA ASP A 61 -8.48 3.97 -34.67
C ASP A 61 -7.33 4.89 -34.25
N PRO A 62 -7.38 6.18 -34.62
CA PRO A 62 -6.41 7.16 -34.10
C PRO A 62 -6.35 7.17 -32.57
N ALA A 63 -5.17 7.41 -32.01
CA ALA A 63 -4.92 7.33 -30.55
C ALA A 63 -5.91 8.19 -29.73
N TYR A 64 -6.28 9.38 -30.23
CA TYR A 64 -7.21 10.25 -29.51
C TYR A 64 -8.63 9.65 -29.44
N VAL A 65 -9.05 8.87 -30.46
CA VAL A 65 -10.34 8.16 -30.47
C VAL A 65 -10.32 7.03 -29.46
N GLN A 66 -9.20 6.25 -29.46
CA GLN A 66 -9.01 5.17 -28.49
C GLN A 66 -9.01 5.72 -27.06
N TYR A 67 -8.32 6.83 -26.80
CA TYR A 67 -8.27 7.49 -25.49
C TYR A 67 -9.69 7.92 -25.06
N ALA A 68 -10.43 8.61 -25.93
CA ALA A 68 -11.78 9.08 -25.62
C ALA A 68 -12.71 7.89 -25.29
N ARG A 69 -12.59 6.79 -26.03
CA ARG A 69 -13.37 5.56 -25.78
C ARG A 69 -12.97 4.95 -24.42
N TRP A 70 -11.69 4.86 -24.14
CA TRP A 70 -11.17 4.31 -22.89
C TRP A 70 -11.67 5.13 -21.69
N VAL A 71 -11.54 6.46 -21.74
CA VAL A 71 -12.01 7.35 -20.67
C VAL A 71 -13.53 7.20 -20.47
N LYS A 72 -14.29 7.16 -21.58
CA LYS A 72 -15.77 6.96 -21.53
C LYS A 72 -16.10 5.63 -20.83
N ASN A 73 -15.35 4.57 -21.09
CA ASN A 73 -15.56 3.26 -20.47
C ASN A 73 -15.20 3.30 -18.98
N LEU A 74 -14.13 4.01 -18.59
CA LEU A 74 -13.78 4.19 -17.18
C LEU A 74 -14.93 4.83 -16.39
N PHE A 75 -15.58 5.84 -16.96
CA PHE A 75 -16.75 6.49 -16.30
C PHE A 75 -17.96 5.55 -16.17
N LYS A 76 -18.02 4.49 -16.96
CA LYS A 76 -19.06 3.45 -16.83
C LYS A 76 -18.66 2.31 -15.90
N GLY A 77 -17.44 2.38 -15.32
CA GLY A 77 -16.91 1.31 -14.49
C GLY A 77 -16.34 0.13 -15.29
N ASP A 78 -16.19 0.30 -16.62
CA ASP A 78 -15.65 -0.73 -17.49
C ASP A 78 -14.13 -0.52 -17.62
N LEU A 79 -13.36 -1.39 -16.97
CA LEU A 79 -11.90 -1.37 -16.97
C LEU A 79 -11.31 -2.20 -18.14
N GLY A 80 -12.17 -2.72 -19.00
CA GLY A 80 -11.75 -3.56 -20.12
C GLY A 80 -11.76 -5.05 -19.81
N MET A 81 -11.21 -5.82 -20.72
CA MET A 81 -11.20 -7.28 -20.68
C MET A 81 -9.76 -7.78 -20.54
N SER A 82 -9.51 -8.68 -19.61
CA SER A 82 -8.29 -9.45 -19.57
C SER A 82 -8.42 -10.60 -20.58
N TYR A 83 -7.63 -10.54 -21.62
CA TYR A 83 -7.62 -11.61 -22.64
C TYR A 83 -6.78 -12.82 -22.21
N ILE A 84 -5.94 -12.66 -21.20
CA ILE A 84 -5.17 -13.74 -20.56
C ILE A 84 -6.11 -14.58 -19.67
N HIS A 85 -6.83 -13.90 -18.78
CA HIS A 85 -7.72 -14.54 -17.80
C HIS A 85 -9.13 -14.77 -18.36
N GLN A 86 -9.43 -14.24 -19.54
CA GLN A 86 -10.74 -14.39 -20.25
C GLN A 86 -11.92 -13.92 -19.39
N GLN A 87 -11.75 -12.82 -18.65
CA GLN A 87 -12.81 -12.25 -17.80
C GLN A 87 -12.65 -10.73 -17.72
N PRO A 88 -13.73 -10.01 -17.36
CA PRO A 88 -13.62 -8.56 -17.15
C PRO A 88 -12.58 -8.22 -16.07
N VAL A 89 -11.81 -7.15 -16.30
CA VAL A 89 -10.80 -6.68 -15.36
C VAL A 89 -11.42 -6.34 -14.00
N THR A 90 -12.64 -5.78 -14.01
CA THR A 90 -13.38 -5.45 -12.77
C THR A 90 -13.59 -6.67 -11.87
N GLU A 91 -13.96 -7.82 -12.46
CA GLU A 91 -14.14 -9.06 -11.70
C GLU A 91 -12.83 -9.61 -11.17
N LEU A 92 -11.79 -9.57 -12.02
CA LEU A 92 -10.44 -10.03 -11.66
C LEU A 92 -9.89 -9.22 -10.48
N LEU A 93 -10.11 -7.90 -10.48
CA LEU A 93 -9.64 -7.01 -9.42
C LEU A 93 -10.45 -7.16 -8.13
N ALA A 94 -11.77 -7.35 -8.23
CA ALA A 94 -12.65 -7.42 -7.05
C ALA A 94 -12.20 -8.52 -6.08
N GLY A 95 -11.82 -9.69 -6.60
CA GLY A 95 -11.36 -10.81 -5.79
C GLY A 95 -10.02 -10.57 -5.11
N ARG A 96 -9.16 -9.74 -5.70
CA ARG A 96 -7.79 -9.53 -5.23
C ARG A 96 -7.59 -8.26 -4.41
N LEU A 97 -8.37 -7.22 -4.70
CA LEU A 97 -8.24 -5.92 -4.04
C LEU A 97 -8.44 -6.03 -2.52
N TRP A 98 -9.46 -6.79 -2.09
CA TRP A 98 -9.75 -7.00 -0.67
C TRP A 98 -8.57 -7.68 0.04
N ASN A 99 -7.95 -8.66 -0.59
CA ASN A 99 -6.78 -9.34 -0.03
C ASN A 99 -5.62 -8.35 0.18
N THR A 100 -5.33 -7.52 -0.81
CA THR A 100 -4.28 -6.49 -0.71
C THR A 100 -4.57 -5.51 0.40
N ILE A 101 -5.81 -4.98 0.46
CA ILE A 101 -6.20 -4.01 1.50
C ILE A 101 -6.05 -4.65 2.89
N LEU A 102 -6.50 -5.89 3.05
CA LEU A 102 -6.43 -6.60 4.32
C LEU A 102 -4.98 -6.82 4.76
N LEU A 103 -4.13 -7.31 3.85
CA LEU A 103 -2.70 -7.52 4.15
C LEU A 103 -2.02 -6.19 4.51
N SER A 104 -2.24 -5.15 3.71
CA SER A 104 -1.64 -3.83 3.94
C SER A 104 -2.11 -3.21 5.25
N ALA A 105 -3.41 -3.35 5.56
CA ALA A 105 -3.97 -2.84 6.82
C ALA A 105 -3.37 -3.56 8.03
N VAL A 106 -3.21 -4.90 7.96
CA VAL A 106 -2.60 -5.67 9.05
C VAL A 106 -1.12 -5.27 9.20
N ILE A 107 -0.37 -5.10 8.09
CA ILE A 107 1.02 -4.62 8.13
C ILE A 107 1.06 -3.25 8.82
N LEU A 108 0.20 -2.32 8.43
CA LEU A 108 0.15 -0.97 8.99
C LEU A 108 -0.13 -1.00 10.50
N ILE A 109 -1.16 -1.75 10.92
CA ILE A 109 -1.52 -1.89 12.33
C ILE A 109 -0.35 -2.48 13.14
N LEU A 110 0.24 -3.58 12.67
CA LEU A 110 1.36 -4.22 13.36
C LEU A 110 2.58 -3.29 13.42
N THR A 111 2.85 -2.55 12.34
CA THR A 111 3.96 -1.59 12.31
C THR A 111 3.82 -0.60 13.45
N TYR A 112 2.66 0.02 13.62
CA TYR A 112 2.45 1.03 14.67
C TYR A 112 2.37 0.41 16.07
N LEU A 113 1.77 -0.78 16.21
CA LEU A 113 1.73 -1.51 17.48
C LEU A 113 3.13 -1.85 18.00
N ILE A 114 4.08 -2.11 17.09
CA ILE A 114 5.48 -2.41 17.45
C ILE A 114 6.28 -1.12 17.57
N ALA A 115 6.18 -0.23 16.58
CA ALA A 115 7.06 0.93 16.48
C ALA A 115 6.81 1.97 17.56
N ILE A 116 5.55 2.22 17.94
CA ILE A 116 5.24 3.27 18.94
C ILE A 116 5.82 2.89 20.30
N PRO A 117 5.56 1.69 20.87
CA PRO A 117 6.19 1.32 22.15
C PRO A 117 7.72 1.34 22.10
N LEU A 118 8.32 0.81 21.03
CA LEU A 118 9.77 0.79 20.90
C LEU A 118 10.37 2.21 20.80
N GLY A 119 9.73 3.08 20.01
CA GLY A 119 10.14 4.48 19.88
C GLY A 119 10.03 5.24 21.20
N ILE A 120 8.95 4.99 21.96
CA ILE A 120 8.75 5.59 23.30
C ILE A 120 9.85 5.12 24.24
N VAL A 121 10.14 3.83 24.29
CA VAL A 121 11.18 3.25 25.15
C VAL A 121 12.55 3.86 24.80
N ALA A 122 12.91 3.86 23.54
CA ALA A 122 14.20 4.39 23.07
C ALA A 122 14.34 5.89 23.33
N GLY A 123 13.29 6.68 23.09
CA GLY A 123 13.32 8.12 23.32
C GLY A 123 13.26 8.52 24.80
N ARG A 124 12.52 7.76 25.62
CA ARG A 124 12.40 8.02 27.04
C ARG A 124 13.72 7.74 27.77
N TRP A 125 14.30 6.57 27.55
CA TRP A 125 15.52 6.11 28.23
C TRP A 125 16.72 6.11 27.25
N THR A 126 17.00 7.27 26.70
CA THR A 126 18.10 7.50 25.75
C THR A 126 19.44 7.03 26.36
N ASP A 127 20.25 6.40 25.52
CA ASP A 127 21.56 5.82 25.85
C ASP A 127 21.50 4.63 26.82
N SER A 128 20.31 4.21 27.22
CA SER A 128 20.13 2.98 28.00
C SER A 128 20.40 1.75 27.15
N TRP A 129 20.49 0.60 27.81
CA TRP A 129 20.68 -0.68 27.13
C TRP A 129 19.51 -0.98 26.19
N ALA A 130 18.28 -0.64 26.60
CA ALA A 130 17.10 -0.80 25.76
C ALA A 130 17.17 0.06 24.50
N ASP A 131 17.58 1.32 24.63
CA ASP A 131 17.77 2.22 23.49
C ASP A 131 18.82 1.67 22.52
N LYS A 132 19.93 1.15 23.03
CA LYS A 132 21.01 0.57 22.20
C LYS A 132 20.52 -0.66 21.42
N LEU A 133 19.72 -1.52 22.05
CA LEU A 133 19.14 -2.69 21.38
C LEU A 133 18.15 -2.28 20.28
N ILE A 134 17.27 -1.33 20.59
CA ILE A 134 16.26 -0.85 19.61
C ILE A 134 16.97 -0.16 18.44
N THR A 135 17.99 0.63 18.71
CA THR A 135 18.78 1.30 17.67
C THR A 135 19.53 0.26 16.82
N GLY A 136 20.10 -0.77 17.46
CA GLY A 136 20.75 -1.90 16.76
C GLY A 136 19.75 -2.63 15.85
N TYR A 137 18.54 -2.91 16.35
CA TYR A 137 17.47 -3.49 15.54
C TYR A 137 17.14 -2.59 14.34
N ASN A 138 17.04 -1.27 14.56
CA ASN A 138 16.77 -0.31 13.47
C ASN A 138 17.86 -0.36 12.39
N TYR A 139 19.14 -0.37 12.76
CA TYR A 139 20.23 -0.45 11.78
C TYR A 139 20.18 -1.75 11.00
N LEU A 140 19.95 -2.87 11.68
CA LEU A 140 19.86 -4.18 11.05
C LEU A 140 18.67 -4.22 10.06
N SER A 141 17.52 -3.75 10.50
CA SER A 141 16.31 -3.73 9.67
C SER A 141 16.46 -2.81 8.45
N TYR A 142 17.05 -1.63 8.64
CA TYR A 142 17.32 -0.68 7.55
C TYR A 142 18.27 -1.28 6.50
N ALA A 143 19.27 -2.03 6.95
CA ALA A 143 20.27 -2.65 6.07
C ALA A 143 19.73 -3.89 5.35
N THR A 144 18.59 -4.45 5.78
CA THR A 144 18.06 -5.72 5.25
C THR A 144 17.04 -5.46 4.16
N PRO A 145 17.29 -5.88 2.91
CA PRO A 145 16.27 -5.78 1.85
C PRO A 145 15.03 -6.62 2.20
N LEU A 146 13.85 -6.05 1.94
CA LEU A 146 12.57 -6.69 2.24
C LEU A 146 12.45 -8.10 1.66
N PHE A 147 12.88 -8.29 0.40
CA PHE A 147 12.73 -9.58 -0.26
C PHE A 147 13.60 -10.66 0.41
N ILE A 148 14.81 -10.31 0.86
CA ILE A 148 15.71 -11.25 1.57
C ILE A 148 15.06 -11.64 2.90
N PHE A 149 14.58 -10.65 3.66
CA PHE A 149 13.94 -10.90 4.95
C PHE A 149 12.70 -11.77 4.80
N ALA A 150 11.85 -11.46 3.81
CA ALA A 150 10.63 -12.23 3.53
C ALA A 150 10.94 -13.68 3.15
N LEU A 151 11.99 -13.91 2.34
CA LEU A 151 12.43 -15.27 1.98
C LEU A 151 12.96 -16.03 3.19
N ILE A 152 13.72 -15.38 4.08
CA ILE A 152 14.20 -16.00 5.33
C ILE A 152 13.00 -16.36 6.22
N MET A 153 12.04 -15.45 6.38
CA MET A 153 10.84 -15.70 7.19
C MET A 153 10.05 -16.88 6.62
N LEU A 154 9.85 -16.91 5.30
CA LEU A 154 9.15 -18.02 4.62
C LEU A 154 9.92 -19.33 4.80
N PHE A 155 11.24 -19.32 4.59
CA PHE A 155 12.07 -20.53 4.72
C PHE A 155 12.03 -21.09 6.15
N VAL A 156 12.30 -20.22 7.14
CA VAL A 156 12.40 -20.66 8.56
C VAL A 156 11.01 -21.07 9.07
N PHE A 157 10.03 -20.18 9.01
CA PHE A 157 8.75 -20.36 9.67
C PHE A 157 7.73 -21.12 8.82
N GLY A 158 7.90 -21.10 7.50
CA GLY A 158 7.02 -21.86 6.61
C GLY A 158 7.52 -23.27 6.32
N PHE A 159 8.79 -23.41 5.93
CA PHE A 159 9.32 -24.71 5.49
C PHE A 159 10.04 -25.48 6.60
N VAL A 160 10.96 -24.86 7.36
CA VAL A 160 11.74 -25.59 8.38
C VAL A 160 10.89 -25.91 9.61
N LEU A 161 10.24 -24.91 10.19
CA LEU A 161 9.44 -25.08 11.39
C LEU A 161 7.99 -25.50 11.09
N SER A 162 7.51 -25.24 9.86
CA SER A 162 6.13 -25.52 9.44
C SER A 162 5.08 -24.88 10.38
N TRP A 163 5.41 -23.71 10.94
CA TRP A 163 4.50 -22.98 11.83
C TRP A 163 3.40 -22.25 11.07
N PHE A 164 3.65 -21.83 9.83
CA PHE A 164 2.73 -21.02 9.05
C PHE A 164 2.60 -21.53 7.62
N PRO A 165 1.46 -21.25 6.96
CA PRO A 165 1.29 -21.60 5.55
C PRO A 165 2.37 -20.95 4.67
N THR A 166 2.80 -21.66 3.64
CA THR A 166 3.86 -21.18 2.74
C THR A 166 3.32 -20.39 1.56
N SER A 167 2.01 -20.44 1.29
CA SER A 167 1.41 -19.69 0.17
C SER A 167 -0.10 -19.56 0.31
N GLY A 168 -0.67 -18.62 -0.46
CA GLY A 168 -2.11 -18.42 -0.55
C GLY A 168 -2.66 -17.48 0.51
N SER A 169 -3.97 -17.29 0.49
CA SER A 169 -4.68 -16.42 1.44
C SER A 169 -5.69 -17.19 2.31
N VAL A 170 -5.94 -18.46 2.00
CA VAL A 170 -6.90 -19.29 2.73
C VAL A 170 -6.67 -20.76 2.32
N ASN A 171 -7.00 -21.68 3.21
CA ASN A 171 -6.96 -23.12 2.91
C ASN A 171 -8.06 -23.45 1.90
N ILE A 172 -7.72 -24.17 0.84
CA ILE A 172 -8.64 -24.57 -0.25
C ILE A 172 -9.85 -25.36 0.30
N GLN A 173 -9.68 -26.10 1.38
CA GLN A 173 -10.75 -26.91 1.96
C GLN A 173 -11.72 -26.11 2.83
N ALA A 174 -11.36 -24.90 3.25
CA ALA A 174 -12.20 -24.08 4.13
C ALA A 174 -13.37 -23.46 3.33
N ARG A 175 -14.60 -23.74 3.77
CA ARG A 175 -15.82 -23.22 3.11
C ARG A 175 -16.01 -21.75 3.43
N ASP A 176 -16.29 -20.97 2.39
CA ASP A 176 -16.52 -19.53 2.50
C ASP A 176 -17.64 -19.24 3.52
N GLY A 177 -17.44 -18.21 4.33
CA GLY A 177 -18.39 -17.76 5.34
C GLY A 177 -18.38 -18.55 6.65
N THR A 178 -17.56 -19.60 6.77
CA THR A 178 -17.44 -20.37 8.02
C THR A 178 -16.39 -19.75 8.95
N PHE A 179 -16.45 -20.08 10.24
CA PHE A 179 -15.42 -19.69 11.22
C PHE A 179 -14.04 -20.22 10.79
N GLU A 180 -14.00 -21.45 10.29
CA GLU A 180 -12.77 -22.07 9.78
C GLU A 180 -12.15 -21.25 8.66
N TYR A 181 -12.96 -20.70 7.75
CA TYR A 181 -12.50 -19.83 6.65
C TYR A 181 -11.82 -18.57 7.19
N PHE A 182 -12.47 -17.91 8.17
CA PHE A 182 -11.91 -16.67 8.75
C PHE A 182 -10.61 -16.93 9.52
N MET A 183 -10.57 -18.04 10.27
CA MET A 183 -9.34 -18.43 10.99
C MET A 183 -8.20 -18.78 10.02
N SER A 184 -8.52 -19.50 8.96
CA SER A 184 -7.54 -19.81 7.90
C SER A 184 -7.01 -18.53 7.25
N LYS A 185 -7.90 -17.60 6.92
CA LYS A 185 -7.52 -16.32 6.33
C LYS A 185 -6.59 -15.52 7.25
N ALA A 186 -6.93 -15.45 8.54
CA ALA A 186 -6.08 -14.80 9.54
C ALA A 186 -4.70 -15.49 9.64
N TYR A 187 -4.68 -16.80 9.61
CA TYR A 187 -3.45 -17.59 9.72
C TYR A 187 -2.51 -17.37 8.52
N HIS A 188 -3.06 -17.25 7.30
CA HIS A 188 -2.27 -16.98 6.10
C HIS A 188 -1.73 -15.54 6.07
N LEU A 189 -2.34 -14.61 6.82
CA LEU A 189 -1.89 -13.23 6.92
C LEU A 189 -0.68 -13.04 7.84
N ILE A 190 -0.50 -13.91 8.85
CA ILE A 190 0.48 -13.68 9.93
C ILE A 190 1.90 -13.52 9.36
N LEU A 191 2.37 -14.49 8.59
CA LEU A 191 3.77 -14.51 8.14
C LEU A 191 4.10 -13.36 7.16
N PRO A 192 3.29 -13.10 6.10
CA PRO A 192 3.52 -11.95 5.25
C PRO A 192 3.43 -10.62 6.01
N ALA A 193 2.46 -10.49 6.93
CA ALA A 193 2.27 -9.25 7.69
C ALA A 193 3.42 -8.98 8.65
N LEU A 194 3.90 -10.00 9.36
CA LEU A 194 5.09 -9.87 10.22
C LEU A 194 6.33 -9.51 9.39
N SER A 195 6.49 -10.15 8.22
CA SER A 195 7.63 -9.88 7.34
C SER A 195 7.66 -8.41 6.89
N GLY A 196 6.50 -7.87 6.55
CA GLY A 196 6.39 -6.46 6.14
C GLY A 196 6.54 -5.49 7.31
N SER A 197 5.81 -5.76 8.40
CA SER A 197 5.71 -4.82 9.52
C SER A 197 7.04 -4.66 10.27
N LEU A 198 7.77 -5.74 10.49
CA LEU A 198 9.04 -5.68 11.25
C LEU A 198 10.05 -4.74 10.58
N LEU A 199 10.16 -4.78 9.25
CA LEU A 199 11.06 -3.86 8.55
C LEU A 199 10.47 -2.44 8.41
N ALA A 200 9.15 -2.32 8.36
CA ALA A 200 8.47 -1.02 8.22
C ALA A 200 8.56 -0.17 9.50
N THR A 201 8.83 -0.76 10.67
CA THR A 201 8.90 -0.04 11.96
C THR A 201 10.01 1.01 12.03
N VAL A 202 11.08 0.85 11.24
CA VAL A 202 12.35 1.61 11.37
C VAL A 202 12.12 3.12 11.36
N GLY A 203 11.38 3.61 10.36
CA GLY A 203 11.13 5.04 10.21
C GLY A 203 10.39 5.63 11.40
N THR A 204 9.33 4.96 11.83
CA THR A 204 8.49 5.41 12.95
C THR A 204 9.26 5.37 14.27
N ILE A 205 10.01 4.29 14.54
CA ILE A 205 10.83 4.17 15.76
C ILE A 205 11.84 5.31 15.82
N GLN A 206 12.60 5.49 14.74
CA GLN A 206 13.68 6.50 14.71
C GLN A 206 13.13 7.91 14.84
N TYR A 207 12.03 8.19 14.12
CA TYR A 207 11.40 9.51 14.18
C TYR A 207 10.86 9.80 15.58
N LEU A 208 10.10 8.88 16.17
CA LEU A 208 9.51 9.07 17.49
C LEU A 208 10.59 9.20 18.58
N ARG A 209 11.64 8.37 18.51
CA ARG A 209 12.81 8.47 19.40
C ARG A 209 13.40 9.87 19.37
N ASN A 210 13.70 10.38 18.16
CA ASN A 210 14.31 11.70 18.00
C ASN A 210 13.37 12.82 18.48
N GLU A 211 12.09 12.74 18.15
CA GLU A 211 11.09 13.73 18.54
C GLU A 211 10.92 13.81 20.07
N ILE A 212 10.98 12.66 20.75
CA ILE A 212 10.93 12.62 22.23
C ILE A 212 12.19 13.28 22.80
N ILE A 213 13.38 12.96 22.26
CA ILE A 213 14.66 13.55 22.73
C ILE A 213 14.61 15.07 22.59
N ASP A 214 14.19 15.57 21.43
CA ASP A 214 14.11 17.00 21.14
C ASP A 214 13.06 17.70 22.00
N THR A 215 11.92 17.05 22.25
CA THR A 215 10.83 17.63 23.06
C THR A 215 11.22 17.75 24.54
N LYS A 216 12.00 16.81 25.07
CA LYS A 216 12.45 16.82 26.48
C LYS A 216 13.12 18.12 26.90
N ILE A 217 13.82 18.81 26.00
CA ILE A 217 14.62 20.00 26.30
C ILE A 217 13.89 21.30 26.00
N LYS A 218 12.65 21.25 25.49
CA LYS A 218 11.87 22.45 25.14
C LYS A 218 11.45 23.22 26.39
N ASP A 219 11.27 24.53 26.25
CA ASP A 219 11.01 25.44 27.38
C ASP A 219 9.67 25.15 28.07
N PHE A 220 8.66 24.72 27.34
CA PHE A 220 7.39 24.37 27.97
C PHE A 220 7.50 23.18 28.92
N VAL A 221 8.44 22.25 28.63
CA VAL A 221 8.73 21.09 29.50
C VAL A 221 9.44 21.58 30.77
N LYS A 222 10.43 22.48 30.61
CA LYS A 222 11.15 23.10 31.74
C LYS A 222 10.16 23.85 32.64
N THR A 223 9.23 24.63 32.03
CA THR A 223 8.20 25.37 32.76
C THR A 223 7.29 24.42 33.54
N ALA A 224 6.85 23.31 32.95
CA ALA A 224 6.02 22.33 33.66
C ALA A 224 6.75 21.75 34.88
N ARG A 225 8.03 21.43 34.72
CA ARG A 225 8.86 20.95 35.86
C ARG A 225 9.02 22.02 36.95
N ALA A 226 9.28 23.28 36.55
CA ALA A 226 9.41 24.41 37.49
C ALA A 226 8.13 24.65 38.26
N LYS A 227 6.95 24.38 37.70
CA LYS A 227 5.65 24.46 38.36
C LYS A 227 5.35 23.27 39.26
N GLY A 228 6.29 22.32 39.43
CA GLY A 228 6.12 21.15 40.29
C GLY A 228 5.20 20.06 39.74
N VAL A 229 4.95 20.04 38.43
CA VAL A 229 4.15 18.97 37.82
C VAL A 229 4.88 17.64 37.98
N PRO A 230 4.24 16.58 38.47
CA PRO A 230 4.91 15.26 38.61
C PRO A 230 5.50 14.77 37.28
N GLU A 231 6.69 14.16 37.34
CA GLU A 231 7.45 13.77 36.14
C GLU A 231 6.63 12.84 35.21
N SER A 232 5.79 11.97 35.78
CA SER A 232 4.90 11.11 34.98
C SER A 232 3.94 11.93 34.11
N LYS A 233 3.39 13.02 34.65
CA LYS A 233 2.49 13.94 33.95
C LYS A 233 3.26 14.82 32.96
N VAL A 234 4.48 15.27 33.34
CA VAL A 234 5.35 15.99 32.40
C VAL A 234 5.60 15.12 31.16
N TYR A 235 5.93 13.85 31.37
CA TYR A 235 6.21 12.94 30.27
C TYR A 235 4.97 12.68 29.42
N THR A 236 3.85 12.26 30.02
CA THR A 236 2.66 11.83 29.25
C THR A 236 1.93 13.00 28.59
N HIS A 237 1.78 14.12 29.28
CA HIS A 237 0.96 15.26 28.79
C HIS A 237 1.75 16.30 28.01
N HIS A 238 3.04 16.49 28.34
CA HIS A 238 3.85 17.54 27.68
C HIS A 238 4.82 16.98 26.67
N ILE A 239 5.51 15.88 26.97
CA ILE A 239 6.51 15.31 26.05
C ILE A 239 5.82 14.41 25.03
N LEU A 240 5.23 13.31 25.48
CA LEU A 240 4.71 12.26 24.58
C LEU A 240 3.61 12.77 23.65
N ARG A 241 2.67 13.55 24.21
CA ARG A 241 1.57 14.11 23.42
C ARG A 241 2.08 14.96 22.24
N ASN A 242 3.08 15.81 22.49
CA ASN A 242 3.66 16.64 21.44
C ASN A 242 4.50 15.81 20.44
N SER A 243 5.22 14.80 20.94
CA SER A 243 6.07 13.96 20.10
C SER A 243 5.27 13.03 19.17
N LEU A 244 4.02 12.69 19.52
CA LEU A 244 3.15 11.84 18.72
C LEU A 244 2.43 12.59 17.58
N LEU A 245 2.37 13.94 17.62
CA LEU A 245 1.65 14.70 16.59
C LEU A 245 2.15 14.40 15.15
N PRO A 246 3.47 14.40 14.88
CA PRO A 246 3.93 14.09 13.54
C PRO A 246 3.66 12.64 13.11
N ILE A 247 3.56 11.71 14.08
CA ILE A 247 3.22 10.30 13.78
C ILE A 247 1.82 10.19 13.16
N ALA A 248 0.87 10.99 13.65
CA ALA A 248 -0.48 11.03 13.07
C ALA A 248 -0.46 11.47 11.60
N THR A 249 0.46 12.37 11.24
CA THR A 249 0.65 12.80 9.85
C THR A 249 1.18 11.64 8.98
N PHE A 250 2.19 10.94 9.46
CA PHE A 250 2.75 9.78 8.75
C PHE A 250 1.71 8.69 8.54
N PHE A 251 0.90 8.41 9.56
CA PHE A 251 -0.18 7.44 9.47
C PHE A 251 -1.15 7.79 8.33
N GLY A 252 -1.49 9.07 8.18
CA GLY A 252 -2.34 9.54 7.06
C GLY A 252 -1.72 9.25 5.70
N TYR A 253 -0.41 9.48 5.54
CA TYR A 253 0.28 9.16 4.29
C TYR A 253 0.32 7.66 4.01
N GLU A 254 0.54 6.85 5.04
CA GLU A 254 0.66 5.39 4.86
C GLU A 254 -0.67 4.73 4.46
N ILE A 255 -1.81 5.32 4.85
CA ILE A 255 -3.13 4.86 4.38
C ILE A 255 -3.20 4.90 2.85
N THR A 256 -2.53 5.87 2.20
CA THR A 256 -2.53 5.95 0.74
C THR A 256 -1.96 4.68 0.09
N GLY A 257 -1.03 4.03 0.76
CA GLY A 257 -0.38 2.81 0.27
C GLY A 257 -1.21 1.54 0.40
N LEU A 258 -2.34 1.58 1.13
CA LEU A 258 -3.12 0.36 1.40
C LEU A 258 -3.62 -0.33 0.12
N ILE A 259 -3.96 0.46 -0.90
CA ILE A 259 -4.47 -0.08 -2.17
C ILE A 259 -3.33 -0.50 -3.11
N GLY A 260 -2.16 0.16 -2.98
CA GLY A 260 -1.01 -0.16 -3.83
C GLY A 260 -0.44 -1.58 -3.64
N GLY A 261 -0.61 -2.12 -2.44
CA GLY A 261 -0.13 -3.45 -2.09
C GLY A 261 1.39 -3.56 -2.05
N SER A 262 1.85 -4.75 -1.72
CA SER A 262 3.29 -5.07 -1.77
C SER A 262 3.52 -6.17 -2.80
N VAL A 263 3.98 -5.79 -3.97
CA VAL A 263 4.34 -6.74 -5.04
C VAL A 263 5.29 -7.82 -4.51
N ILE A 264 6.27 -7.41 -3.71
CA ILE A 264 7.31 -8.31 -3.16
C ILE A 264 6.67 -9.35 -2.22
N LEU A 265 5.93 -8.89 -1.20
CA LEU A 265 5.35 -9.80 -0.21
C LEU A 265 4.29 -10.70 -0.84
N GLU A 266 3.40 -10.13 -1.65
CA GLU A 266 2.35 -10.91 -2.31
C GLU A 266 2.95 -11.98 -3.23
N SER A 267 4.05 -11.67 -3.95
CA SER A 267 4.69 -12.63 -4.85
C SER A 267 5.42 -13.72 -4.08
N ILE A 268 6.19 -13.37 -3.03
CA ILE A 268 6.98 -14.34 -2.24
C ILE A 268 6.06 -15.33 -1.51
N PHE A 269 5.00 -14.82 -0.90
CA PHE A 269 4.06 -15.65 -0.14
C PHE A 269 2.91 -16.21 -1.00
N GLY A 270 2.98 -16.03 -2.33
CA GLY A 270 1.90 -16.48 -3.21
C GLY A 270 0.53 -15.95 -2.79
N TYR A 271 0.50 -14.77 -2.16
CA TYR A 271 -0.72 -14.17 -1.61
C TYR A 271 -1.48 -13.47 -2.75
N PRO A 272 -2.72 -13.89 -3.06
CA PRO A 272 -3.41 -13.43 -4.28
C PRO A 272 -3.96 -12.00 -4.14
N GLY A 273 -3.07 -11.03 -4.29
CA GLY A 273 -3.40 -9.61 -4.24
C GLY A 273 -3.19 -8.90 -5.57
N ILE A 274 -3.41 -7.58 -5.60
CA ILE A 274 -3.26 -6.76 -6.80
C ILE A 274 -1.79 -6.49 -7.14
N GLY A 275 -0.89 -6.46 -6.16
CA GLY A 275 0.55 -6.31 -6.41
C GLY A 275 1.12 -7.51 -7.15
N GLN A 276 0.74 -8.72 -6.73
CA GLN A 276 1.09 -9.96 -7.43
C GLN A 276 0.51 -9.96 -8.84
N LEU A 277 -0.77 -9.60 -8.98
CA LEU A 277 -1.46 -9.53 -10.27
C LEU A 277 -0.76 -8.53 -11.21
N PHE A 278 -0.33 -7.38 -10.67
CA PHE A 278 0.36 -6.34 -11.44
C PHE A 278 1.65 -6.90 -12.08
N LEU A 279 2.48 -7.58 -11.27
CA LEU A 279 3.72 -8.18 -11.77
C LEU A 279 3.43 -9.25 -12.84
N GLN A 280 2.46 -10.14 -12.56
CA GLN A 280 2.05 -11.17 -13.51
C GLN A 280 1.57 -10.58 -14.83
N SER A 281 0.74 -9.53 -14.76
CA SER A 281 0.16 -8.89 -15.95
C SER A 281 1.22 -8.19 -16.80
N ILE A 282 2.24 -7.59 -16.19
CA ILE A 282 3.37 -7.02 -16.93
C ILE A 282 4.12 -8.14 -17.68
N MET A 283 4.44 -9.23 -16.98
CA MET A 283 5.18 -10.36 -17.57
C MET A 283 4.39 -11.02 -18.71
N GLN A 284 3.08 -11.08 -18.57
CA GLN A 284 2.18 -11.71 -19.57
C GLN A 284 1.69 -10.73 -20.64
N ARG A 285 2.04 -9.44 -20.50
CA ARG A 285 1.62 -8.36 -21.42
C ARG A 285 0.09 -8.18 -21.46
N ASP A 286 -0.56 -8.31 -20.29
CA ASP A 286 -1.99 -8.05 -20.14
C ASP A 286 -2.24 -6.56 -19.91
N TYR A 287 -2.21 -5.80 -21.02
CA TYR A 287 -2.22 -4.33 -20.97
C TYR A 287 -3.47 -3.76 -20.31
N SER A 288 -4.63 -4.42 -20.50
CA SER A 288 -5.89 -3.99 -19.87
C SER A 288 -5.78 -4.00 -18.35
N VAL A 289 -5.22 -5.08 -17.80
CA VAL A 289 -5.03 -5.21 -16.34
C VAL A 289 -3.98 -4.21 -15.85
N VAL A 290 -2.85 -4.07 -16.56
CA VAL A 290 -1.77 -3.14 -16.18
C VAL A 290 -2.29 -1.71 -16.11
N THR A 291 -3.00 -1.23 -17.18
CA THR A 291 -3.51 0.14 -17.22
C THR A 291 -4.58 0.39 -16.14
N ALA A 292 -5.44 -0.61 -15.90
CA ALA A 292 -6.47 -0.51 -14.85
C ALA A 292 -5.82 -0.41 -13.46
N LEU A 293 -4.80 -1.23 -13.18
CA LEU A 293 -4.11 -1.22 -11.88
C LEU A 293 -3.37 0.08 -11.64
N VAL A 294 -2.66 0.61 -12.67
CA VAL A 294 -1.95 1.89 -12.54
C VAL A 294 -2.96 3.02 -12.31
N MET A 295 -4.10 3.01 -13.03
CA MET A 295 -5.15 4.03 -12.86
C MET A 295 -5.77 3.97 -11.47
N ILE A 296 -6.14 2.77 -10.98
CA ILE A 296 -6.70 2.58 -9.63
C ILE A 296 -5.70 3.03 -8.56
N SER A 297 -4.43 2.65 -8.70
CA SER A 297 -3.37 3.05 -7.75
C SER A 297 -3.18 4.57 -7.73
N GLY A 298 -3.21 5.20 -8.90
CA GLY A 298 -3.10 6.66 -9.01
C GLY A 298 -4.30 7.38 -8.37
N VAL A 299 -5.51 6.92 -8.67
CA VAL A 299 -6.75 7.45 -8.05
C VAL A 299 -6.68 7.25 -6.52
N ALA A 300 -6.30 6.06 -6.07
CA ALA A 300 -6.18 5.73 -4.64
C ALA A 300 -5.16 6.65 -3.95
N THR A 301 -4.02 6.91 -4.60
CA THR A 301 -2.98 7.81 -4.07
C THR A 301 -3.52 9.23 -3.89
N LEU A 302 -4.24 9.75 -4.88
CA LEU A 302 -4.83 11.10 -4.80
C LEU A 302 -5.87 11.19 -3.68
N PHE A 303 -6.77 10.19 -3.58
CA PHE A 303 -7.75 10.14 -2.51
C PHE A 303 -7.10 9.96 -1.13
N GLY A 304 -6.07 9.14 -1.05
CA GLY A 304 -5.31 8.94 0.19
C GLY A 304 -4.61 10.23 0.64
N THR A 305 -4.05 10.98 -0.32
CA THR A 305 -3.43 12.29 -0.03
C THR A 305 -4.49 13.26 0.51
N LEU A 306 -5.67 13.30 -0.10
CA LEU A 306 -6.78 14.12 0.39
C LEU A 306 -7.16 13.71 1.82
N LEU A 307 -7.27 12.42 2.08
CA LEU A 307 -7.58 11.90 3.43
C LEU A 307 -6.49 12.29 4.44
N SER A 308 -5.23 12.17 4.05
CA SER A 308 -4.08 12.59 4.86
C SER A 308 -4.16 14.08 5.21
N ASP A 309 -4.46 14.93 4.22
CA ASP A 309 -4.62 16.38 4.43
C ASP A 309 -5.77 16.68 5.40
N ILE A 310 -6.89 15.95 5.29
CA ILE A 310 -8.04 16.09 6.20
C ILE A 310 -7.65 15.69 7.63
N ILE A 311 -6.99 14.55 7.80
CA ILE A 311 -6.50 14.08 9.11
C ILE A 311 -5.56 15.11 9.72
N LEU A 312 -4.59 15.59 8.92
CA LEU A 312 -3.62 16.59 9.37
C LEU A 312 -4.31 17.87 9.83
N SER A 313 -5.29 18.37 9.06
CA SER A 313 -6.03 19.59 9.41
C SER A 313 -6.93 19.40 10.64
N ALA A 314 -7.32 18.16 10.96
CA ALA A 314 -8.09 17.83 12.16
C ALA A 314 -7.19 17.74 13.40
N VAL A 315 -5.97 17.21 13.23
CA VAL A 315 -4.99 17.03 14.31
C VAL A 315 -4.29 18.37 14.64
N ASP A 316 -3.95 19.15 13.63
CA ASP A 316 -3.30 20.47 13.82
C ASP A 316 -4.15 21.58 13.20
N PRO A 317 -4.96 22.30 14.00
CA PRO A 317 -5.80 23.38 13.49
C PRO A 317 -5.04 24.56 12.89
N ARG A 318 -3.75 24.70 13.14
CA ARG A 318 -2.92 25.81 12.61
C ARG A 318 -2.80 25.76 11.08
N ILE A 319 -2.90 24.57 10.51
CA ILE A 319 -2.77 24.34 9.05
C ILE A 319 -4.03 24.81 8.30
N ARG A 320 -5.13 25.09 9.00
CA ARG A 320 -6.40 25.53 8.39
C ARG A 320 -6.38 26.99 7.89
N ILE A 321 -5.35 27.75 8.21
CA ILE A 321 -5.33 29.22 8.02
C ILE A 321 -4.79 29.60 6.61
N GLU A 322 -4.21 28.67 5.87
CA GLU A 322 -3.76 28.86 4.48
C GLU A 322 -4.69 28.13 3.49
#